data_e4bf9fddab375b574d4f660a4287831c
#
_entry.id   e4bf9fddab375b574d4f660a4287831c
#
_cell.length_a   1.000
_cell.length_b   1.000
_cell.length_c   1.000
_cell.angle_alpha   90.00
_cell.angle_beta   90.00
_cell.angle_gamma   90.00
#
_symmetry.space_group_name_H-M   'P 1'
#
loop_
_entity.id
_entity.type
_entity.pdbx_description
1 polymer ?
#
loop_
_entity_poly.entity_id
_entity_poly.type
_entity_poly.pdbx_seq_one_letter_code
_entity_poly.pdbx_strand_id
1 'polypeptide(L)'
;TDFTYENLRNRVKVEFDNGRLTQNIILSFRAIEDEVLWISASMIVPIAKILMTNDRFIFYEKFQKNYIDDELFQVSKLLNLKSPVNLLQNILFGSPVIDINKGNWDRIQNSNYYVLQSSKGIQTTLFINPKTFQLEQQRIFIPLLSSLVTFNYRKYKNIDGKTVPSEVLISYIKGNQITKINLEYSQFDFPENLNFPMEIPSDYKRLTLDEIIK
;
A
#
# COMPACT_ATOMS: atom_id res chain seq x y z
N THR A 1 5.03 10.59 -13.99
CA THR A 1 6.25 9.75 -14.11
C THR A 1 6.13 8.64 -13.10
N ASP A 2 6.04 7.41 -13.59
CA ASP A 2 5.91 6.25 -12.73
C ASP A 2 7.25 6.00 -12.01
N PHE A 3 7.16 5.69 -10.70
CA PHE A 3 8.31 5.26 -9.92
C PHE A 3 8.57 3.79 -10.24
N THR A 4 9.54 3.51 -11.11
CA THR A 4 9.90 2.16 -11.55
C THR A 4 11.23 1.71 -10.95
N TYR A 5 11.37 0.44 -10.66
CA TYR A 5 12.57 -0.18 -10.10
C TYR A 5 12.55 -1.68 -10.42
N GLU A 6 13.69 -2.32 -10.51
CA GLU A 6 13.77 -3.78 -10.56
C GLU A 6 13.67 -4.35 -9.14
N ASN A 7 14.58 -3.93 -8.29
CA ASN A 7 14.61 -4.29 -6.87
C ASN A 7 14.61 -3.03 -6.01
N LEU A 8 13.84 -3.05 -4.93
CA LEU A 8 13.75 -1.94 -3.99
C LEU A 8 13.90 -2.46 -2.56
N ARG A 9 14.77 -1.81 -1.79
CA ARG A 9 14.83 -1.92 -0.34
C ARG A 9 14.59 -0.54 0.27
N ASN A 10 13.68 -0.49 1.24
CA ASN A 10 13.31 0.76 1.88
C ASN A 10 13.12 0.60 3.39
N ARG A 11 13.35 1.67 4.14
CA ARG A 11 13.04 1.77 5.57
C ARG A 11 12.03 2.89 5.80
N VAL A 12 10.96 2.58 6.54
CA VAL A 12 9.83 3.48 6.75
C VAL A 12 9.55 3.60 8.23
N LYS A 13 9.45 4.82 8.72
CA LYS A 13 8.84 5.10 10.02
C LYS A 13 7.33 5.21 9.84
N VAL A 14 6.59 4.53 10.69
CA VAL A 14 5.14 4.53 10.67
C VAL A 14 4.61 5.04 11.99
N GLU A 15 3.75 6.02 11.93
CA GLU A 15 2.87 6.40 13.02
C GLU A 15 1.46 5.92 12.70
N PHE A 16 0.93 5.05 13.54
CA PHE A 16 -0.43 4.52 13.46
C PHE A 16 -1.29 5.14 14.54
N ASP A 17 -2.46 5.67 14.19
CA ASP A 17 -3.44 6.23 15.11
C ASP A 17 -4.85 5.80 14.72
N ASN A 18 -5.55 5.10 15.62
CA ASN A 18 -6.95 4.69 15.43
C ASN A 18 -7.94 5.48 16.32
N GLY A 19 -7.50 6.62 16.89
CA GLY A 19 -8.26 7.47 17.80
C GLY A 19 -8.29 6.96 19.26
N ARG A 20 -7.77 5.75 19.53
CA ARG A 20 -7.66 5.19 20.89
C ARG A 20 -6.21 4.90 21.28
N LEU A 21 -5.41 4.59 20.30
CA LEU A 21 -4.03 4.16 20.46
C LEU A 21 -3.18 4.77 19.36
N THR A 22 -2.05 5.35 19.74
CA THR A 22 -1.00 5.79 18.82
C THR A 22 0.23 4.92 19.01
N GLN A 23 0.78 4.39 17.92
CA GLN A 23 1.97 3.53 17.92
C GLN A 23 2.96 3.96 16.85
N ASN A 24 4.26 3.87 17.21
CA ASN A 24 5.37 4.08 16.29
C ASN A 24 5.99 2.72 15.94
N ILE A 25 6.09 2.43 14.66
CA ILE A 25 6.57 1.15 14.10
C ILE A 25 7.62 1.48 13.04
N ILE A 26 8.64 0.64 12.93
CA ILE A 26 9.60 0.68 11.83
C ILE A 26 9.27 -0.45 10.88
N LEU A 27 9.06 -0.11 9.61
CA LEU A 27 8.92 -1.11 8.55
C LEU A 27 10.21 -1.18 7.74
N SER A 28 10.58 -2.40 7.39
CA SER A 28 11.56 -2.69 6.35
C SER A 28 10.82 -3.28 5.17
N PHE A 29 10.91 -2.62 4.02
CA PHE A 29 10.34 -3.08 2.75
C PHE A 29 11.42 -3.71 1.88
N ARG A 30 11.04 -4.76 1.17
CA ARG A 30 11.77 -5.31 0.04
C ARG A 30 10.74 -5.63 -1.05
N ALA A 31 11.01 -5.19 -2.26
CA ALA A 31 10.10 -5.41 -3.37
C ALA A 31 10.85 -5.71 -4.65
N ILE A 32 10.30 -6.63 -5.44
CA ILE A 32 10.57 -6.77 -6.87
C ILE A 32 9.35 -6.16 -7.57
N GLU A 33 9.58 -5.28 -8.54
CA GLU A 33 8.49 -4.59 -9.21
C GLU A 33 7.50 -5.59 -9.79
N ASP A 34 6.21 -5.38 -9.52
CA ASP A 34 5.09 -6.20 -10.00
C ASP A 34 5.07 -7.68 -9.57
N GLU A 35 6.08 -8.16 -8.83
CA GLU A 35 6.22 -9.58 -8.50
C GLU A 35 6.10 -9.89 -7.00
N VAL A 36 6.85 -9.15 -6.16
CA VAL A 36 6.97 -9.46 -4.73
C VAL A 36 6.93 -8.21 -3.89
N LEU A 37 6.21 -8.28 -2.78
CA LEU A 37 6.28 -7.30 -1.70
C LEU A 37 6.50 -8.02 -0.37
N TRP A 38 7.62 -7.74 0.28
CA TRP A 38 7.95 -8.22 1.62
C TRP A 38 8.07 -7.06 2.60
N ILE A 39 7.42 -7.21 3.75
CA ILE A 39 7.40 -6.19 4.79
C ILE A 39 7.73 -6.86 6.13
N SER A 40 8.65 -6.29 6.89
CA SER A 40 8.89 -6.65 8.29
C SER A 40 8.61 -5.45 9.17
N ALA A 41 7.66 -5.60 10.09
CA ALA A 41 7.31 -4.61 11.09
C ALA A 41 8.08 -4.86 12.39
N SER A 42 8.64 -3.81 12.97
CA SER A 42 9.41 -3.87 14.22
C SER A 42 9.08 -2.66 15.11
N MET A 43 9.04 -2.90 16.41
CA MET A 43 9.12 -1.86 17.44
C MET A 43 10.55 -1.86 18.01
N ILE A 44 10.78 -2.55 19.11
CA ILE A 44 12.14 -2.85 19.61
C ILE A 44 12.63 -4.16 18.98
N VAL A 45 11.71 -5.12 18.82
CA VAL A 45 11.93 -6.42 18.17
C VAL A 45 10.97 -6.58 16.98
N PRO A 46 11.27 -7.48 16.02
CA PRO A 46 10.30 -7.80 14.97
C PRO A 46 8.99 -8.31 15.54
N ILE A 47 7.85 -7.74 15.12
CA ILE A 47 6.52 -8.04 15.62
C ILE A 47 5.61 -8.71 14.58
N ALA A 48 5.82 -8.45 13.30
CA ALA A 48 5.04 -9.04 12.23
C ALA A 48 5.82 -9.09 10.92
N LYS A 49 5.45 -9.99 10.03
CA LYS A 49 5.94 -10.01 8.64
C LYS A 49 4.80 -10.27 7.66
N ILE A 50 4.97 -9.72 6.47
CA ILE A 50 4.13 -9.94 5.29
C ILE A 50 5.04 -10.35 4.14
N LEU A 51 4.59 -11.35 3.39
CA LEU A 51 5.11 -11.67 2.06
C LEU A 51 3.91 -11.81 1.13
N MET A 52 3.92 -11.05 0.06
CA MET A 52 2.88 -11.07 -0.95
C MET A 52 3.50 -11.25 -2.32
N THR A 53 2.99 -12.21 -3.05
CA THR A 53 3.20 -12.40 -4.49
C THR A 53 1.87 -12.21 -5.20
N ASN A 54 1.83 -12.33 -6.52
CA ASN A 54 0.56 -12.23 -7.25
C ASN A 54 -0.41 -13.37 -6.93
N ASP A 55 0.09 -14.50 -6.44
CA ASP A 55 -0.70 -15.70 -6.19
C ASP A 55 -0.92 -15.99 -4.70
N ARG A 56 -0.05 -15.48 -3.83
CA ARG A 56 -0.03 -15.89 -2.41
C ARG A 56 0.15 -14.71 -1.48
N PHE A 57 -0.53 -14.78 -0.35
CA PHE A 57 -0.39 -13.85 0.77
C PHE A 57 -0.01 -14.62 2.03
N ILE A 58 1.15 -14.29 2.61
CA ILE A 58 1.62 -14.83 3.87
C ILE A 58 1.78 -13.68 4.86
N PHE A 59 1.21 -13.85 6.02
CA PHE A 59 1.32 -12.91 7.13
C PHE A 59 1.50 -13.66 8.43
N TYR A 60 2.30 -13.16 9.33
CA TYR A 60 2.25 -13.56 10.74
C TYR A 60 2.53 -12.40 11.68
N GLU A 61 1.97 -12.49 12.90
CA GLU A 61 2.21 -11.54 13.97
C GLU A 61 2.48 -12.27 15.30
N LYS A 62 3.29 -11.62 16.17
CA LYS A 62 3.83 -12.26 17.38
C LYS A 62 3.00 -12.05 18.65
N PHE A 63 2.05 -11.12 18.64
CA PHE A 63 1.27 -10.79 19.86
C PHE A 63 0.25 -11.87 20.20
N GLN A 64 -0.56 -12.25 19.22
CA GLN A 64 -1.56 -13.31 19.36
C GLN A 64 -1.07 -14.63 18.77
N LYS A 65 0.12 -14.64 18.16
CA LYS A 65 0.72 -15.79 17.49
C LYS A 65 -0.19 -16.33 16.38
N ASN A 66 -0.69 -15.43 15.55
CA ASN A 66 -1.52 -15.79 14.42
C ASN A 66 -0.72 -15.70 13.11
N TYR A 67 -1.13 -16.51 12.12
CA TYR A 67 -0.64 -16.40 10.76
C TYR A 67 -1.75 -16.66 9.74
N ILE A 68 -1.53 -16.13 8.54
CA ILE A 68 -2.30 -16.39 7.33
C ILE A 68 -1.33 -16.92 6.29
N ASP A 69 -1.77 -17.88 5.53
CA ASP A 69 -1.06 -18.41 4.37
C ASP A 69 -2.10 -18.86 3.37
N ASP A 70 -2.56 -17.93 2.52
CA ASP A 70 -3.68 -18.12 1.61
C ASP A 70 -3.34 -17.71 0.18
N GLU A 71 -4.02 -18.32 -0.77
CA GLU A 71 -3.98 -17.95 -2.18
C GLU A 71 -4.81 -16.68 -2.41
N LEU A 72 -4.28 -15.76 -3.22
CA LEU A 72 -4.95 -14.50 -3.58
C LEU A 72 -5.91 -14.61 -4.76
N PHE A 73 -6.04 -15.79 -5.37
CA PHE A 73 -6.83 -15.97 -6.59
C PHE A 73 -8.28 -15.48 -6.44
N GLN A 74 -8.94 -15.82 -5.33
CA GLN A 74 -10.34 -15.40 -5.11
C GLN A 74 -10.46 -13.90 -4.91
N VAL A 75 -9.56 -13.29 -4.14
CA VAL A 75 -9.53 -11.85 -3.89
C VAL A 75 -9.25 -11.09 -5.18
N SER A 76 -8.28 -11.55 -5.96
CA SER A 76 -7.93 -10.96 -7.25
C SER A 76 -9.09 -11.02 -8.23
N LYS A 77 -9.80 -12.15 -8.29
CA LYS A 77 -11.00 -12.33 -9.13
C LYS A 77 -12.15 -11.43 -8.68
N LEU A 78 -12.42 -11.36 -7.37
CA LEU A 78 -13.49 -10.54 -6.80
C LEU A 78 -13.28 -9.04 -7.08
N LEU A 79 -12.06 -8.57 -6.96
CA LEU A 79 -11.68 -7.18 -7.17
C LEU A 79 -11.25 -6.89 -8.61
N ASN A 80 -11.29 -7.90 -9.50
CA ASN A 80 -10.81 -7.81 -10.88
C ASN A 80 -9.37 -7.27 -10.99
N LEU A 81 -8.49 -7.74 -10.11
CA LEU A 81 -7.09 -7.35 -10.06
C LEU A 81 -6.25 -8.28 -10.92
N LYS A 82 -5.45 -7.70 -11.81
CA LYS A 82 -4.46 -8.46 -12.61
C LYS A 82 -3.20 -8.74 -11.81
N SER A 83 -2.77 -7.79 -11.00
CA SER A 83 -1.61 -7.89 -10.13
C SER A 83 -1.91 -7.20 -8.80
N PRO A 84 -2.24 -7.95 -7.74
CA PRO A 84 -2.45 -7.38 -6.42
C PRO A 84 -1.18 -6.76 -5.84
N VAL A 85 0.00 -7.28 -6.18
CA VAL A 85 1.28 -6.71 -5.75
C VAL A 85 1.49 -5.33 -6.37
N ASN A 86 1.30 -5.19 -7.69
CA ASN A 86 1.42 -3.92 -8.39
C ASN A 86 0.50 -2.85 -7.78
N LEU A 87 -0.75 -3.23 -7.48
CA LEU A 87 -1.70 -2.31 -6.86
C LEU A 87 -1.16 -1.74 -5.54
N LEU A 88 -0.64 -2.59 -4.65
CA LEU A 88 -0.08 -2.14 -3.38
C LEU A 88 1.19 -1.32 -3.56
N GLN A 89 2.08 -1.73 -4.46
CA GLN A 89 3.31 -0.98 -4.75
C GLN A 89 2.97 0.42 -5.30
N ASN A 90 2.03 0.52 -6.24
CA ASN A 90 1.57 1.80 -6.77
C ASN A 90 1.03 2.72 -5.67
N ILE A 91 0.15 2.21 -4.82
CA ILE A 91 -0.42 2.98 -3.71
C ILE A 91 0.67 3.45 -2.75
N LEU A 92 1.62 2.59 -2.40
CA LEU A 92 2.67 2.93 -1.44
C LEU A 92 3.67 3.96 -1.98
N PHE A 93 3.94 3.94 -3.29
CA PHE A 93 4.98 4.80 -3.89
C PHE A 93 4.43 5.97 -4.71
N GLY A 94 3.14 6.27 -4.58
CA GLY A 94 2.55 7.48 -5.17
C GLY A 94 2.22 7.37 -6.65
N SER A 95 2.05 6.16 -7.14
CA SER A 95 1.51 5.89 -8.47
C SER A 95 -0.02 5.66 -8.41
N PRO A 96 -0.75 5.96 -9.49
CA PRO A 96 -2.17 5.71 -9.54
C PRO A 96 -2.51 4.22 -9.40
N VAL A 97 -3.53 3.90 -8.61
CA VAL A 97 -4.03 2.52 -8.43
C VAL A 97 -4.54 1.89 -9.73
N ILE A 98 -5.01 2.73 -10.65
CA ILE A 98 -5.39 2.36 -12.01
C ILE A 98 -4.50 3.17 -12.97
N ASP A 99 -3.85 2.49 -13.90
CA ASP A 99 -3.08 3.15 -14.96
C ASP A 99 -3.95 4.18 -15.69
N ILE A 100 -3.51 5.45 -15.69
CA ILE A 100 -4.26 6.57 -16.26
C ILE A 100 -4.55 6.33 -17.75
N ASN A 101 -3.64 5.68 -18.47
CA ASN A 101 -3.78 5.40 -19.90
C ASN A 101 -4.74 4.24 -20.21
N LYS A 102 -5.03 3.38 -19.23
CA LYS A 102 -5.89 2.20 -19.39
C LYS A 102 -7.26 2.35 -18.72
N GLY A 103 -7.40 3.34 -17.84
CA GLY A 103 -8.65 3.60 -17.11
C GLY A 103 -9.67 4.37 -17.94
N ASN A 104 -10.96 4.21 -17.57
CA ASN A 104 -12.02 5.11 -18.02
C ASN A 104 -12.15 6.24 -17.00
N TRP A 105 -11.79 7.44 -17.39
CA TRP A 105 -11.72 8.59 -16.50
C TRP A 105 -12.70 9.67 -16.90
N ASP A 106 -13.50 10.12 -15.92
CA ASP A 106 -14.26 11.36 -16.00
C ASP A 106 -13.38 12.50 -15.44
N ARG A 107 -13.38 13.61 -16.16
CA ARG A 107 -12.64 14.80 -15.75
C ARG A 107 -13.55 15.66 -14.90
N ILE A 108 -13.16 15.89 -13.66
CA ILE A 108 -13.89 16.73 -12.72
C ILE A 108 -13.29 18.14 -12.71
N GLN A 109 -14.13 19.16 -12.85
CA GLN A 109 -13.66 20.54 -12.80
C GLN A 109 -13.19 20.89 -11.37
N ASN A 110 -11.96 21.40 -11.27
CA ASN A 110 -11.34 21.82 -10.01
C ASN A 110 -10.36 22.96 -10.29
N SER A 111 -10.31 23.97 -9.41
CA SER A 111 -9.47 25.16 -9.58
C SER A 111 -7.98 24.90 -9.25
N ASN A 112 -7.69 23.88 -8.43
CA ASN A 112 -6.36 23.65 -7.87
C ASN A 112 -5.67 22.41 -8.42
N TYR A 113 -6.43 21.45 -8.96
CA TYR A 113 -5.93 20.12 -9.39
C TYR A 113 -6.50 19.72 -10.73
N TYR A 114 -5.76 18.90 -11.46
CA TYR A 114 -6.37 18.01 -12.43
C TYR A 114 -7.00 16.86 -11.68
N VAL A 115 -8.34 16.75 -11.75
CA VAL A 115 -9.07 15.69 -11.04
C VAL A 115 -9.62 14.69 -12.04
N LEU A 116 -9.27 13.43 -11.85
CA LEU A 116 -9.74 12.30 -12.64
C LEU A 116 -10.51 11.36 -11.73
N GLN A 117 -11.69 10.92 -12.15
CA GLN A 117 -12.53 10.00 -11.41
C GLN A 117 -12.87 8.77 -12.25
N SER A 118 -12.75 7.59 -11.68
CA SER A 118 -13.22 6.34 -12.25
C SER A 118 -14.24 5.69 -11.34
N SER A 119 -15.42 5.36 -11.88
CA SER A 119 -16.49 4.63 -11.20
C SER A 119 -16.59 3.17 -11.64
N LYS A 120 -15.81 2.76 -12.64
CA LYS A 120 -15.75 1.38 -13.15
C LYS A 120 -14.59 0.63 -12.50
N GLY A 121 -14.86 -0.59 -12.02
CA GLY A 121 -13.87 -1.38 -11.29
C GLY A 121 -13.58 -0.80 -9.91
N ILE A 122 -12.32 -0.47 -9.63
CA ILE A 122 -11.92 0.21 -8.39
C ILE A 122 -12.35 1.68 -8.47
N GLN A 123 -13.35 2.06 -7.66
CA GLN A 123 -13.82 3.45 -7.62
C GLN A 123 -12.73 4.33 -7.01
N THR A 124 -12.14 5.19 -7.83
CA THR A 124 -11.02 6.02 -7.40
C THR A 124 -11.12 7.44 -7.94
N THR A 125 -10.57 8.39 -7.18
CA THR A 125 -10.42 9.78 -7.59
C THR A 125 -8.95 10.18 -7.39
N LEU A 126 -8.34 10.71 -8.43
CA LEU A 126 -6.96 11.20 -8.44
C LEU A 126 -6.93 12.72 -8.45
N PHE A 127 -6.07 13.31 -7.63
CA PHE A 127 -5.79 14.74 -7.58
C PHE A 127 -4.33 14.97 -7.96
N ILE A 128 -4.13 15.52 -9.14
CA ILE A 128 -2.82 15.69 -9.77
C ILE A 128 -2.46 17.17 -9.75
N ASN A 129 -1.28 17.50 -9.28
CA ASN A 129 -0.76 18.86 -9.27
C ASN A 129 -0.59 19.38 -10.70
N PRO A 130 -1.20 20.53 -11.07
CA PRO A 130 -1.15 21.04 -12.45
C PRO A 130 0.23 21.55 -12.89
N LYS A 131 1.15 21.82 -11.96
CA LYS A 131 2.49 22.34 -12.24
C LYS A 131 3.54 21.24 -12.34
N THR A 132 3.47 20.25 -11.43
CA THR A 132 4.48 19.18 -11.33
C THR A 132 4.02 17.87 -11.93
N PHE A 133 2.73 17.74 -12.22
CA PHE A 133 2.06 16.49 -12.64
C PHE A 133 2.23 15.32 -11.67
N GLN A 134 2.56 15.61 -10.41
CA GLN A 134 2.64 14.63 -9.35
C GLN A 134 1.24 14.32 -8.81
N LEU A 135 1.00 13.06 -8.46
CA LEU A 135 -0.21 12.63 -7.75
C LEU A 135 -0.11 13.09 -6.29
N GLU A 136 -0.89 14.08 -5.88
CA GLU A 136 -0.87 14.56 -4.50
C GLU A 136 -1.88 13.86 -3.60
N GLN A 137 -2.97 13.36 -4.19
CA GLN A 137 -3.95 12.59 -3.44
C GLN A 137 -4.62 11.55 -4.35
N GLN A 138 -4.88 10.37 -3.80
CA GLN A 138 -5.86 9.46 -4.38
C GLN A 138 -6.84 8.97 -3.31
N ARG A 139 -8.09 8.84 -3.69
CA ARG A 139 -9.18 8.34 -2.86
C ARG A 139 -9.72 7.07 -3.47
N ILE A 140 -9.84 6.02 -2.69
CA ILE A 140 -10.37 4.73 -3.12
C ILE A 140 -11.58 4.42 -2.27
N PHE A 141 -12.73 4.26 -2.91
CA PHE A 141 -13.93 3.80 -2.24
C PHE A 141 -14.06 2.29 -2.43
N ILE A 142 -14.29 1.58 -1.33
CA ILE A 142 -14.47 0.13 -1.29
C ILE A 142 -15.93 -0.16 -0.95
N PRO A 143 -16.81 -0.38 -1.96
CA PRO A 143 -18.26 -0.53 -1.73
C PRO A 143 -18.59 -1.67 -0.78
N LEU A 144 -17.90 -2.82 -0.92
CA LEU A 144 -18.12 -4.00 -0.09
C LEU A 144 -17.94 -3.73 1.41
N LEU A 145 -17.01 -2.83 1.76
CA LEU A 145 -16.73 -2.45 3.16
C LEU A 145 -17.38 -1.13 3.56
N SER A 146 -18.11 -0.47 2.63
CA SER A 146 -18.63 0.90 2.81
C SER A 146 -17.57 1.85 3.38
N SER A 147 -16.36 1.77 2.86
CA SER A 147 -15.18 2.43 3.40
C SER A 147 -14.49 3.29 2.36
N LEU A 148 -13.92 4.39 2.82
CA LEU A 148 -13.11 5.30 2.03
C LEU A 148 -11.67 5.28 2.54
N VAL A 149 -10.73 5.03 1.64
CA VAL A 149 -9.29 5.16 1.91
C VAL A 149 -8.76 6.35 1.12
N THR A 150 -8.07 7.26 1.80
CA THR A 150 -7.43 8.42 1.20
C THR A 150 -5.93 8.34 1.43
N PHE A 151 -5.17 8.46 0.36
CA PHE A 151 -3.71 8.57 0.37
C PHE A 151 -3.34 9.99 -0.02
N ASN A 152 -2.54 10.67 0.81
CA ASN A 152 -1.96 11.97 0.51
C ASN A 152 -0.46 11.80 0.39
N TYR A 153 0.07 12.13 -0.78
CA TYR A 153 1.49 12.00 -1.11
C TYR A 153 2.17 13.35 -0.97
N ARG A 154 3.27 13.39 -0.23
CA ARG A 154 3.95 14.64 0.11
C ARG A 154 5.47 14.50 0.01
N LYS A 155 6.13 15.64 0.04
CA LYS A 155 7.59 15.75 0.12
C LYS A 155 8.29 14.89 -0.95
N TYR A 156 7.85 15.03 -2.19
CA TYR A 156 8.45 14.34 -3.32
C TYR A 156 9.95 14.61 -3.41
N LYS A 157 10.73 13.56 -3.62
CA LYS A 157 12.19 13.60 -3.79
C LYS A 157 12.58 12.93 -5.09
N ASN A 158 13.71 13.38 -5.66
CA ASN A 158 14.37 12.66 -6.73
C ASN A 158 15.44 11.77 -6.13
N ILE A 159 15.40 10.48 -6.45
CA ILE A 159 16.35 9.46 -6.01
C ILE A 159 16.78 8.70 -7.27
N ASP A 160 18.01 8.88 -7.68
CA ASP A 160 18.59 8.25 -8.88
C ASP A 160 17.73 8.48 -10.14
N GLY A 161 17.27 9.72 -10.33
CA GLY A 161 16.40 10.09 -11.45
C GLY A 161 14.92 9.73 -11.30
N LYS A 162 14.54 9.02 -10.26
CA LYS A 162 13.17 8.57 -9.96
C LYS A 162 12.51 9.49 -8.96
N THR A 163 11.29 9.94 -9.26
CA THR A 163 10.53 10.82 -8.36
C THR A 163 9.57 10.01 -7.50
N VAL A 164 9.71 10.09 -6.18
CA VAL A 164 8.91 9.32 -5.21
C VAL A 164 8.52 10.19 -4.02
N PRO A 165 7.30 10.01 -3.45
CA PRO A 165 6.94 10.69 -2.19
C PRO A 165 7.79 10.15 -1.04
N SER A 166 8.29 11.03 -0.20
CA SER A 166 8.96 10.62 1.04
C SER A 166 8.03 10.62 2.26
N GLU A 167 6.79 11.02 2.09
CA GLU A 167 5.75 10.96 3.10
C GLU A 167 4.41 10.58 2.47
N VAL A 168 3.73 9.59 3.06
CA VAL A 168 2.39 9.18 2.65
C VAL A 168 1.47 9.15 3.87
N LEU A 169 0.44 9.99 3.86
CA LEU A 169 -0.59 10.02 4.90
C LEU A 169 -1.80 9.24 4.42
N ILE A 170 -2.12 8.17 5.11
CA ILE A 170 -3.26 7.31 4.82
C ILE A 170 -4.36 7.58 5.83
N SER A 171 -5.58 7.79 5.37
CA SER A 171 -6.77 7.88 6.20
C SER A 171 -7.77 6.81 5.75
N TYR A 172 -8.15 5.94 6.67
CA TYR A 172 -9.19 4.94 6.48
C TYR A 172 -10.43 5.32 7.30
N ILE A 173 -11.56 5.43 6.63
CA ILE A 173 -12.84 5.83 7.23
C ILE A 173 -13.85 4.70 7.02
N LYS A 174 -14.40 4.19 8.13
CA LYS A 174 -15.50 3.21 8.16
C LYS A 174 -16.52 3.66 9.20
N GLY A 175 -17.69 4.11 8.73
CA GLY A 175 -18.67 4.74 9.62
C GLY A 175 -18.09 5.95 10.35
N ASN A 176 -18.13 5.95 11.68
CA ASN A 176 -17.60 7.00 12.54
C ASN A 176 -16.13 6.76 12.98
N GLN A 177 -15.52 5.67 12.54
CA GLN A 177 -14.14 5.35 12.89
C GLN A 177 -13.18 5.89 11.83
N ILE A 178 -12.13 6.55 12.30
CA ILE A 178 -11.06 7.07 11.46
C ILE A 178 -9.75 6.47 11.96
N THR A 179 -9.04 5.79 11.07
CA THR A 179 -7.67 5.34 11.31
C THR A 179 -6.73 6.15 10.43
N LYS A 180 -5.65 6.65 11.00
CA LYS A 180 -4.61 7.40 10.31
C LYS A 180 -3.30 6.65 10.38
N ILE A 181 -2.58 6.63 9.28
CA ILE A 181 -1.24 6.04 9.19
C ILE A 181 -0.36 7.04 8.47
N ASN A 182 0.71 7.46 9.12
CA ASN A 182 1.74 8.28 8.50
C ASN A 182 2.96 7.42 8.18
N LEU A 183 3.36 7.36 6.92
CA LEU A 183 4.53 6.66 6.43
C LEU A 183 5.61 7.71 6.09
N GLU A 184 6.76 7.65 6.75
CA GLU A 184 7.93 8.47 6.42
C GLU A 184 9.04 7.58 5.88
N TYR A 185 9.31 7.70 4.59
CA TYR A 185 10.35 6.92 3.89
C TYR A 185 11.71 7.57 4.12
N SER A 186 12.63 6.84 4.74
CA SER A 186 13.93 7.39 5.14
C SER A 186 15.09 6.96 4.26
N GLN A 187 15.00 5.79 3.65
CA GLN A 187 16.08 5.21 2.88
C GLN A 187 15.51 4.47 1.67
N PHE A 188 16.09 4.70 0.50
CA PHE A 188 15.77 3.98 -0.73
C PHE A 188 17.07 3.41 -1.28
N ASP A 189 17.13 2.09 -1.45
CA ASP A 189 18.25 1.38 -2.05
C ASP A 189 17.71 0.52 -3.20
N PHE A 190 18.51 0.37 -4.26
CA PHE A 190 18.20 -0.46 -5.42
C PHE A 190 19.26 -1.56 -5.58
N PRO A 191 19.23 -2.61 -4.74
CA PRO A 191 20.24 -3.66 -4.76
C PRO A 191 20.06 -4.60 -5.95
N GLU A 192 21.13 -5.23 -6.42
CA GLU A 192 21.07 -6.24 -7.48
C GLU A 192 20.29 -7.49 -7.06
N ASN A 193 20.36 -7.86 -5.79
CA ASN A 193 19.71 -9.06 -5.26
C ASN A 193 18.96 -8.78 -3.96
N LEU A 194 17.82 -9.43 -3.80
CA LEU A 194 17.01 -9.41 -2.58
C LEU A 194 16.74 -10.82 -2.07
N ASN A 195 16.56 -10.94 -0.77
CA ASN A 195 16.03 -12.13 -0.11
C ASN A 195 14.77 -11.77 0.67
N PHE A 196 13.86 -12.71 0.82
CA PHE A 196 12.55 -12.54 1.43
C PHE A 196 12.34 -13.54 2.58
N PRO A 197 13.06 -13.39 3.72
CA PRO A 197 13.03 -14.38 4.80
C PRO A 197 11.65 -14.42 5.46
N MET A 198 10.95 -15.54 5.27
CA MET A 198 9.60 -15.76 5.75
C MET A 198 9.50 -17.17 6.32
N GLU A 199 9.59 -17.28 7.65
CA GLU A 199 9.40 -18.51 8.40
C GLU A 199 8.26 -18.28 9.40
N ILE A 200 7.24 -19.12 9.32
CA ILE A 200 6.11 -19.13 10.26
C ILE A 200 6.50 -20.04 11.41
N PRO A 201 6.53 -19.56 12.68
CA PRO A 201 6.80 -20.44 13.80
C PRO A 201 5.73 -21.51 13.96
N SER A 202 6.11 -22.72 14.36
CA SER A 202 5.24 -23.91 14.42
C SER A 202 4.14 -23.83 15.47
N ASP A 203 4.26 -22.93 16.45
CA ASP A 203 3.31 -22.73 17.54
C ASP A 203 2.25 -21.64 17.22
N TYR A 204 2.19 -21.15 15.98
CA TYR A 204 1.25 -20.12 15.58
C TYR A 204 -0.07 -20.73 15.08
N LYS A 205 -1.19 -20.02 15.38
CA LYS A 205 -2.53 -20.39 14.93
C LYS A 205 -2.81 -19.86 13.54
N ARG A 206 -3.25 -20.72 12.64
CA ARG A 206 -3.70 -20.30 11.30
C ARG A 206 -5.03 -19.58 11.38
N LEU A 207 -5.13 -18.45 10.67
CA LEU A 207 -6.36 -17.76 10.30
C LEU A 207 -6.48 -17.74 8.79
N THR A 208 -7.68 -17.54 8.28
CA THR A 208 -7.95 -17.35 6.85
C THR A 208 -8.23 -15.89 6.55
N LEU A 209 -8.05 -15.45 5.30
CA LEU A 209 -8.42 -14.11 4.87
C LEU A 209 -9.91 -13.85 5.09
N ASP A 210 -10.77 -14.85 4.87
CA ASP A 210 -12.22 -14.74 5.07
C ASP A 210 -12.62 -14.45 6.52
N GLU A 211 -11.83 -14.90 7.50
CA GLU A 211 -12.07 -14.62 8.92
C GLU A 211 -11.73 -13.17 9.32
N ILE A 212 -10.89 -12.49 8.53
CA ILE A 212 -10.45 -11.11 8.81
C ILE A 212 -11.32 -10.08 8.09
N ILE A 213 -11.85 -10.43 6.91
CA ILE A 213 -12.64 -9.51 6.06
C ILE A 213 -14.10 -9.36 6.57
N LYS A 214 -14.57 -10.27 7.40
CA LYS A 214 -15.90 -10.21 8.05
C LYS A 214 -15.90 -9.20 9.20
#